data_a5d01bf906b306a38ebbe99112a11d3c
#
_entry.id   a5d01bf906b306a38ebbe99112a11d3c
#
_cell.length_a   1.000
_cell.length_b   1.000
_cell.length_c   1.000
_cell.angle_alpha   90.00
_cell.angle_beta   90.00
_cell.angle_gamma   90.00
#
_symmetry.space_group_name_H-M   'P 1'
#
loop_
_entity.id
_entity.type
_entity.pdbx_description
1 polymer ?
#
loop_
_entity_poly.entity_id
_entity_poly.type
_entity_poly.pdbx_seq_one_letter_code
_entity_poly.pdbx_strand_id
1 'polypeptide(L)'
;MMDIMVVGVGGQGTLLTSRIIGKTALNAGYDVKLSEVHGMAQRGGSVVTYVRFGDKVYEPTVEEGKADVLIAFEKLEAKRYAHYLKKDGIIIVNESEIAPMSVVIGQAQYPENIVEDLRKTHTVYSIDGDGIAKGLGNSKVVNSVVLGLGAKHIGFSEQEWLEVLKQTVPPKTVEVNVLAFKNGYERG
;
A
#
# COMPACT_ATOMS: atom_id res chain seq x y z
N MET A 1 11.55 15.31 -1.53
CA MET A 1 10.85 14.37 -2.46
C MET A 1 10.50 13.12 -1.68
N MET A 2 9.29 12.60 -1.84
CA MET A 2 8.81 11.36 -1.25
C MET A 2 8.55 10.35 -2.36
N ASP A 3 9.14 9.19 -2.28
CA ASP A 3 9.05 8.11 -3.26
C ASP A 3 8.35 6.90 -2.61
N ILE A 4 7.13 6.60 -3.06
CA ILE A 4 6.29 5.55 -2.48
C ILE A 4 6.01 4.49 -3.52
N MET A 5 6.12 3.24 -3.12
CA MET A 5 5.64 2.10 -3.91
C MET A 5 4.44 1.47 -3.23
N VAL A 6 3.39 1.23 -4.00
CA VAL A 6 2.19 0.52 -3.56
C VAL A 6 2.10 -0.78 -4.36
N VAL A 7 2.24 -1.91 -3.67
CA VAL A 7 2.33 -3.23 -4.31
C VAL A 7 1.26 -4.17 -3.77
N GLY A 8 0.87 -5.11 -4.59
CA GLY A 8 -0.12 -6.10 -4.21
C GLY A 8 -0.48 -7.02 -5.37
N VAL A 9 -1.50 -7.82 -5.14
CA VAL A 9 -2.12 -8.69 -6.14
C VAL A 9 -3.31 -7.97 -6.77
N GLY A 10 -3.49 -8.10 -8.05
CA GLY A 10 -4.58 -7.45 -8.80
C GLY A 10 -5.95 -7.69 -8.17
N GLY A 11 -6.65 -6.60 -7.86
CA GLY A 11 -7.95 -6.59 -7.16
C GLY A 11 -7.90 -6.13 -5.70
N GLN A 12 -6.71 -5.95 -5.10
CA GLN A 12 -6.57 -5.52 -3.70
C GLN A 12 -6.71 -4.00 -3.47
N GLY A 13 -6.90 -3.19 -4.52
CA GLY A 13 -7.14 -1.76 -4.39
C GLY A 13 -5.89 -0.88 -4.35
N THR A 14 -4.76 -1.36 -4.88
CA THR A 14 -3.50 -0.61 -5.02
C THR A 14 -3.72 0.75 -5.71
N LEU A 15 -4.46 0.77 -6.82
CA LEU A 15 -4.75 1.99 -7.57
C LEU A 15 -5.57 3.00 -6.77
N LEU A 16 -6.57 2.55 -5.99
CA LEU A 16 -7.37 3.45 -5.16
C LEU A 16 -6.51 4.10 -4.07
N THR A 17 -5.67 3.30 -3.40
CA THR A 17 -4.71 3.78 -2.40
C THR A 17 -3.75 4.81 -2.99
N SER A 18 -3.15 4.51 -4.14
CA SER A 18 -2.22 5.42 -4.82
C SER A 18 -2.88 6.73 -5.24
N ARG A 19 -4.14 6.69 -5.69
CA ARG A 19 -4.93 7.89 -6.00
C ARG A 19 -5.19 8.75 -4.76
N ILE A 20 -5.48 8.13 -3.62
CA ILE A 20 -5.69 8.87 -2.35
C ILE A 20 -4.38 9.54 -1.94
N ILE A 21 -3.26 8.81 -1.95
CA ILE A 21 -1.93 9.37 -1.64
C ILE A 21 -1.62 10.56 -2.57
N GLY A 22 -1.74 10.34 -3.89
CA GLY A 22 -1.44 11.39 -4.87
C GLY A 22 -2.33 12.62 -4.74
N LYS A 23 -3.64 12.46 -4.51
CA LYS A 23 -4.56 13.59 -4.28
C LYS A 23 -4.26 14.34 -2.99
N THR A 24 -3.90 13.63 -1.92
CA THR A 24 -3.52 14.28 -0.66
C THR A 24 -2.28 15.15 -0.86
N ALA A 25 -1.26 14.63 -1.57
CA ALA A 25 -0.07 15.40 -1.89
C ALA A 25 -0.36 16.59 -2.82
N LEU A 26 -1.24 16.42 -3.82
CA LEU A 26 -1.68 17.53 -4.71
C LEU A 26 -2.40 18.63 -3.93
N ASN A 27 -3.30 18.28 -3.00
CA ASN A 27 -4.02 19.24 -2.18
C ASN A 27 -3.07 20.01 -1.24
N ALA A 28 -1.97 19.38 -0.82
CA ALA A 28 -0.89 20.01 -0.04
C ALA A 28 0.07 20.87 -0.89
N GLY A 29 -0.17 20.97 -2.21
CA GLY A 29 0.59 21.84 -3.12
C GLY A 29 1.82 21.21 -3.76
N TYR A 30 2.02 19.90 -3.65
CA TYR A 30 3.15 19.19 -4.27
C TYR A 30 2.90 18.87 -5.75
N ASP A 31 3.98 18.83 -6.55
CA ASP A 31 3.98 18.18 -7.86
C ASP A 31 3.94 16.65 -7.66
N VAL A 32 3.04 15.96 -8.36
CA VAL A 32 2.81 14.52 -8.18
C VAL A 32 2.92 13.79 -9.50
N LYS A 33 3.60 12.67 -9.51
CA LYS A 33 3.58 11.70 -10.61
C LYS A 33 3.12 10.34 -10.06
N LEU A 34 2.29 9.69 -10.85
CA LEU A 34 1.76 8.36 -10.56
C LEU A 34 1.88 7.48 -11.81
N SER A 35 2.39 6.26 -11.64
CA SER A 35 2.46 5.26 -12.71
C SER A 35 2.10 3.90 -12.15
N GLU A 36 1.24 3.16 -12.85
CA GLU A 36 0.89 1.78 -12.52
C GLU A 36 1.47 0.83 -13.56
N VAL A 37 2.10 -0.23 -13.08
CA VAL A 37 2.58 -1.33 -13.89
C VAL A 37 1.90 -2.63 -13.43
N HIS A 38 1.27 -3.30 -14.36
CA HIS A 38 0.65 -4.60 -14.12
C HIS A 38 0.98 -5.57 -15.26
N GLY A 39 1.01 -6.86 -14.95
CA GLY A 39 1.13 -7.91 -15.97
C GLY A 39 -0.16 -8.05 -16.78
N MET A 40 -0.14 -8.95 -17.78
CA MET A 40 -1.32 -9.26 -18.61
C MET A 40 -2.49 -9.81 -17.78
N ALA A 41 -2.22 -10.51 -16.67
CA ALA A 41 -3.23 -10.96 -15.72
C ALA A 41 -3.62 -9.81 -14.76
N GLN A 42 -4.67 -9.07 -15.10
CA GLN A 42 -5.18 -7.98 -14.25
C GLN A 42 -5.79 -8.44 -12.93
N ARG A 43 -6.09 -9.73 -12.77
CA ARG A 43 -6.55 -10.35 -11.52
C ARG A 43 -5.61 -11.48 -11.13
N GLY A 44 -5.16 -11.48 -9.89
CA GLY A 44 -4.24 -12.51 -9.37
C GLY A 44 -2.77 -12.32 -9.79
N GLY A 45 -2.44 -11.35 -10.66
CA GLY A 45 -1.07 -10.99 -11.00
C GLY A 45 -0.51 -9.91 -10.09
N SER A 46 0.82 -9.82 -9.98
CA SER A 46 1.52 -8.75 -9.25
C SER A 46 1.23 -7.39 -9.90
N VAL A 47 0.93 -6.39 -9.07
CA VAL A 47 0.69 -5.00 -9.47
C VAL A 47 1.60 -4.11 -8.65
N VAL A 48 2.28 -3.18 -9.32
CA VAL A 48 3.07 -2.13 -8.67
C VAL A 48 2.61 -0.76 -9.14
N THR A 49 2.38 0.14 -8.20
CA THR A 49 2.08 1.54 -8.48
C THR A 49 3.13 2.41 -7.81
N TYR A 50 3.75 3.26 -8.57
CA TYR A 50 4.67 4.28 -8.11
C TYR A 50 3.90 5.57 -7.81
N VAL A 51 4.14 6.19 -6.66
CA VAL A 51 3.63 7.52 -6.31
C VAL A 51 4.80 8.37 -5.85
N ARG A 52 5.10 9.40 -6.60
CA ARG A 52 6.21 10.32 -6.29
C ARG A 52 5.66 11.74 -6.13
N PHE A 53 6.09 12.44 -5.08
CA PHE A 53 5.71 13.83 -4.89
C PHE A 53 6.80 14.67 -4.22
N GLY A 54 6.78 15.96 -4.48
CA GLY A 54 7.75 16.94 -3.98
C GLY A 54 7.55 18.27 -4.66
N ASP A 55 8.49 19.21 -4.50
CA ASP A 55 8.41 20.53 -5.15
C ASP A 55 8.39 20.41 -6.68
N LYS A 56 9.13 19.47 -7.23
CA LYS A 56 9.16 19.14 -8.66
C LYS A 56 9.51 17.67 -8.87
N VAL A 57 8.72 16.97 -9.68
CA VAL A 57 8.94 15.56 -10.04
C VAL A 57 8.99 15.43 -11.56
N TYR A 58 10.10 14.91 -12.09
CA TYR A 58 10.32 14.82 -13.54
C TYR A 58 9.89 13.50 -14.15
N GLU A 59 9.94 12.42 -13.37
CA GLU A 59 9.58 11.07 -13.82
C GLU A 59 8.75 10.31 -12.78
N PRO A 60 7.86 9.40 -13.20
CA PRO A 60 6.95 8.72 -12.30
C PRO A 60 7.53 7.46 -11.64
N THR A 61 8.61 6.89 -12.18
CA THR A 61 9.17 5.61 -11.73
C THR A 61 10.17 5.79 -10.59
N VAL A 62 10.17 4.86 -9.64
CA VAL A 62 11.14 4.81 -8.54
C VAL A 62 12.22 3.81 -8.89
N GLU A 63 13.49 4.20 -8.78
CA GLU A 63 14.63 3.32 -8.96
C GLU A 63 14.82 2.39 -7.76
N GLU A 64 15.52 1.27 -7.97
CA GLU A 64 15.92 0.36 -6.90
C GLU A 64 16.75 1.09 -5.83
N GLY A 65 16.47 0.81 -4.56
CA GLY A 65 17.14 1.44 -3.43
C GLY A 65 16.75 2.91 -3.17
N LYS A 66 15.65 3.42 -3.78
CA LYS A 66 15.24 4.83 -3.66
C LYS A 66 13.87 5.05 -3.01
N ALA A 67 13.05 4.02 -2.84
CA ALA A 67 11.75 4.16 -2.20
C ALA A 67 11.88 4.54 -0.72
N ASP A 68 11.10 5.53 -0.29
CA ASP A 68 10.94 5.91 1.12
C ASP A 68 10.01 4.94 1.84
N VAL A 69 8.91 4.58 1.20
CA VAL A 69 7.84 3.76 1.75
C VAL A 69 7.40 2.70 0.75
N LEU A 70 7.32 1.47 1.20
CA LEU A 70 6.69 0.36 0.49
C LEU A 70 5.40 -0.02 1.20
N ILE A 71 4.25 0.19 0.55
CA ILE A 71 2.94 -0.24 1.03
C ILE A 71 2.56 -1.51 0.29
N ALA A 72 2.50 -2.62 1.00
CA ALA A 72 2.22 -3.94 0.43
C ALA A 72 0.91 -4.51 0.96
N PHE A 73 0.01 -4.90 0.06
CA PHE A 73 -1.26 -5.51 0.40
C PHE A 73 -1.18 -7.02 0.62
N GLU A 74 0.00 -7.61 0.36
CA GLU A 74 0.24 -9.04 0.46
C GLU A 74 1.73 -9.28 0.83
N LYS A 75 2.01 -10.27 1.67
CA LYS A 75 3.34 -10.51 2.25
C LYS A 75 4.41 -10.84 1.20
N LEU A 76 4.09 -11.72 0.23
CA LEU A 76 5.05 -12.10 -0.81
C LEU A 76 5.39 -10.91 -1.71
N GLU A 77 4.43 -10.03 -1.99
CA GLU A 77 4.67 -8.81 -2.74
C GLU A 77 5.56 -7.83 -1.96
N ALA A 78 5.41 -7.74 -0.63
CA ALA A 78 6.34 -6.99 0.22
C ALA A 78 7.78 -7.49 0.05
N LYS A 79 7.99 -8.82 0.15
CA LYS A 79 9.31 -9.44 -0.03
C LYS A 79 9.86 -9.24 -1.44
N ARG A 80 9.01 -9.33 -2.45
CA ARG A 80 9.38 -9.18 -3.86
C ARG A 80 9.93 -7.78 -4.19
N TYR A 81 9.38 -6.74 -3.56
CA TYR A 81 9.72 -5.35 -3.85
C TYR A 81 10.56 -4.66 -2.75
N ALA A 82 10.94 -5.36 -1.68
CA ALA A 82 11.73 -4.78 -0.58
C ALA A 82 13.07 -4.18 -1.04
N HIS A 83 13.68 -4.72 -2.10
CA HIS A 83 14.95 -4.23 -2.66
C HIS A 83 14.85 -2.82 -3.29
N TYR A 84 13.64 -2.32 -3.51
CA TYR A 84 13.43 -0.93 -3.94
C TYR A 84 13.59 0.09 -2.81
N LEU A 85 13.51 -0.36 -1.53
CA LEU A 85 13.63 0.55 -0.39
C LEU A 85 15.05 1.06 -0.23
N LYS A 86 15.18 2.32 0.10
CA LYS A 86 16.43 2.87 0.59
C LYS A 86 16.73 2.34 2.01
N LYS A 87 17.96 2.52 2.48
CA LYS A 87 18.44 1.98 3.76
C LYS A 87 17.52 2.30 4.95
N ASP A 88 16.96 3.51 4.98
CA ASP A 88 16.09 3.99 6.07
C ASP A 88 14.60 3.97 5.67
N GLY A 89 14.28 3.31 4.56
CA GLY A 89 12.90 3.16 4.08
C GLY A 89 12.10 2.18 4.95
N ILE A 90 10.78 2.32 4.93
CA ILE A 90 9.88 1.53 5.76
C ILE A 90 8.94 0.66 4.91
N ILE A 91 8.53 -0.45 5.48
CA ILE A 91 7.52 -1.36 4.92
C ILE A 91 6.25 -1.26 5.74
N ILE A 92 5.14 -1.00 5.06
CA ILE A 92 3.79 -1.14 5.58
C ILE A 92 3.19 -2.38 4.93
N VAL A 93 2.84 -3.42 5.67
CA VAL A 93 2.40 -4.68 5.08
C VAL A 93 1.11 -5.20 5.70
N ASN A 94 0.16 -5.57 4.83
CA ASN A 94 -0.97 -6.40 5.21
C ASN A 94 -0.54 -7.87 5.35
N GLU A 95 -0.93 -8.54 6.42
CA GLU A 95 -0.57 -9.94 6.71
C GLU A 95 -1.34 -10.97 5.85
N SER A 96 -1.85 -10.55 4.70
CA SER A 96 -2.54 -11.40 3.74
C SER A 96 -1.56 -12.30 2.98
N GLU A 97 -2.03 -13.51 2.66
CA GLU A 97 -1.33 -14.50 1.84
C GLU A 97 -2.19 -14.86 0.63
N ILE A 98 -1.66 -14.62 -0.56
CA ILE A 98 -2.29 -15.02 -1.82
C ILE A 98 -1.31 -15.91 -2.58
N ALA A 99 -1.60 -17.20 -2.64
CA ALA A 99 -0.72 -18.15 -3.31
C ALA A 99 -0.62 -17.82 -4.81
N PRO A 100 0.58 -17.55 -5.35
CA PRO A 100 0.77 -17.39 -6.79
C PRO A 100 0.55 -18.71 -7.52
N MET A 101 0.34 -18.66 -8.84
CA MET A 101 0.01 -19.83 -9.64
C MET A 101 1.03 -20.96 -9.47
N SER A 102 2.32 -20.66 -9.37
CA SER A 102 3.37 -21.68 -9.15
C SER A 102 3.21 -22.46 -7.84
N VAL A 103 2.66 -21.83 -6.81
CA VAL A 103 2.33 -22.49 -5.54
C VAL A 103 1.04 -23.30 -5.69
N VAL A 104 0.01 -22.75 -6.34
CA VAL A 104 -1.28 -23.41 -6.54
C VAL A 104 -1.12 -24.75 -7.32
N ILE A 105 -0.25 -24.77 -8.34
CA ILE A 105 0.04 -25.97 -9.14
C ILE A 105 1.15 -26.85 -8.56
N GLY A 106 1.64 -26.57 -7.34
CA GLY A 106 2.62 -27.40 -6.63
C GLY A 106 4.07 -27.30 -7.14
N GLN A 107 4.39 -26.31 -7.97
CA GLN A 107 5.77 -26.09 -8.48
C GLN A 107 6.66 -25.32 -7.50
N ALA A 108 6.07 -24.66 -6.51
CA ALA A 108 6.78 -23.92 -5.47
C ALA A 108 6.01 -24.02 -4.15
N GLN A 109 6.66 -23.65 -3.06
CA GLN A 109 6.03 -23.45 -1.76
C GLN A 109 5.90 -21.95 -1.48
N TYR A 110 4.82 -21.55 -0.80
CA TYR A 110 4.70 -20.18 -0.30
C TYR A 110 5.74 -19.99 0.80
N PRO A 111 6.57 -18.92 0.76
CA PRO A 111 7.61 -18.73 1.76
C PRO A 111 7.01 -18.47 3.15
N GLU A 112 7.59 -19.10 4.17
CA GLU A 112 7.25 -18.86 5.57
C GLU A 112 8.00 -17.65 6.13
N ASN A 113 7.53 -17.11 7.25
CA ASN A 113 8.20 -16.09 8.07
C ASN A 113 8.63 -14.81 7.31
N ILE A 114 7.88 -14.43 6.27
CA ILE A 114 8.23 -13.29 5.40
C ILE A 114 8.38 -12.00 6.21
N VAL A 115 7.43 -11.69 7.10
CA VAL A 115 7.43 -10.44 7.88
C VAL A 115 8.61 -10.42 8.85
N GLU A 116 8.89 -11.55 9.51
CA GLU A 116 10.02 -11.72 10.41
C GLU A 116 11.36 -11.57 9.70
N ASP A 117 11.48 -12.10 8.50
CA ASP A 117 12.68 -11.95 7.67
C ASP A 117 12.89 -10.50 7.24
N LEU A 118 11.83 -9.81 6.82
CA LEU A 118 11.90 -8.39 6.45
C LEU A 118 12.28 -7.51 7.64
N ARG A 119 11.82 -7.82 8.86
CA ARG A 119 12.20 -7.11 10.09
C ARG A 119 13.68 -7.20 10.46
N LYS A 120 14.41 -8.18 9.93
CA LYS A 120 15.87 -8.29 10.14
C LYS A 120 16.66 -7.20 9.42
N THR A 121 16.10 -6.63 8.37
CA THR A 121 16.80 -5.68 7.48
C THR A 121 16.08 -4.35 7.29
N HIS A 122 14.79 -4.26 7.63
CA HIS A 122 13.95 -3.07 7.43
C HIS A 122 13.08 -2.77 8.64
N THR A 123 12.64 -1.53 8.77
CA THR A 123 11.55 -1.17 9.68
C THR A 123 10.22 -1.60 9.05
N VAL A 124 9.49 -2.50 9.71
CA VAL A 124 8.26 -3.10 9.19
C VAL A 124 7.10 -2.87 10.16
N TYR A 125 6.04 -2.25 9.64
CA TYR A 125 4.74 -2.14 10.28
C TYR A 125 3.78 -3.12 9.61
N SER A 126 3.27 -4.10 10.34
CA SER A 126 2.35 -5.11 9.81
C SER A 126 0.99 -5.02 10.47
N ILE A 127 -0.06 -5.41 9.73
CA ILE A 127 -1.44 -5.36 10.19
C ILE A 127 -2.26 -6.49 9.56
N ASP A 128 -3.13 -7.14 10.36
CA ASP A 128 -4.22 -7.98 9.84
C ASP A 128 -5.38 -7.09 9.34
N GLY A 129 -5.22 -6.51 8.18
CA GLY A 129 -6.21 -5.67 7.55
C GLY A 129 -7.46 -6.44 7.13
N ASP A 130 -7.31 -7.72 6.78
CA ASP A 130 -8.42 -8.60 6.39
C ASP A 130 -9.34 -8.88 7.59
N GLY A 131 -8.76 -9.20 8.76
CA GLY A 131 -9.50 -9.39 10.00
C GLY A 131 -10.24 -8.13 10.45
N ILE A 132 -9.58 -6.96 10.38
CA ILE A 132 -10.20 -5.66 10.70
C ILE A 132 -11.35 -5.36 9.75
N ALA A 133 -11.16 -5.46 8.44
CA ALA A 133 -12.18 -5.18 7.44
C ALA A 133 -13.38 -6.11 7.57
N LYS A 134 -13.15 -7.39 7.87
CA LYS A 134 -14.20 -8.38 8.18
C LYS A 134 -14.98 -7.98 9.44
N GLY A 135 -14.31 -7.54 10.49
CA GLY A 135 -14.94 -7.03 11.72
C GLY A 135 -15.82 -5.80 11.49
N LEU A 136 -15.47 -4.96 10.50
CA LEU A 136 -16.28 -3.81 10.05
C LEU A 136 -17.42 -4.19 9.09
N GLY A 137 -17.60 -5.47 8.78
CA GLY A 137 -18.65 -5.97 7.90
C GLY A 137 -18.43 -5.75 6.41
N ASN A 138 -17.21 -5.34 5.99
CA ASN A 138 -16.91 -5.09 4.58
C ASN A 138 -15.47 -5.44 4.22
N SER A 139 -15.25 -6.63 3.69
CA SER A 139 -13.91 -7.10 3.26
C SER A 139 -13.24 -6.25 2.16
N LYS A 140 -13.98 -5.35 1.51
CA LYS A 140 -13.43 -4.48 0.44
C LYS A 140 -12.69 -3.24 0.96
N VAL A 141 -12.69 -2.99 2.29
CA VAL A 141 -12.04 -1.80 2.86
C VAL A 141 -10.64 -2.09 3.45
N VAL A 142 -10.07 -3.25 3.18
CA VAL A 142 -8.71 -3.63 3.58
C VAL A 142 -7.69 -2.57 3.14
N ASN A 143 -7.84 -2.04 1.92
CA ASN A 143 -6.98 -1.00 1.40
C ASN A 143 -7.01 0.29 2.24
N SER A 144 -8.17 0.66 2.80
CA SER A 144 -8.29 1.81 3.69
C SER A 144 -7.65 1.56 5.06
N VAL A 145 -7.70 0.31 5.57
CA VAL A 145 -6.99 -0.08 6.80
C VAL A 145 -5.47 0.05 6.60
N VAL A 146 -4.95 -0.53 5.52
CA VAL A 146 -3.50 -0.52 5.23
C VAL A 146 -3.01 0.91 4.93
N LEU A 147 -3.80 1.71 4.19
CA LEU A 147 -3.50 3.12 3.99
C LEU A 147 -3.44 3.88 5.31
N GLY A 148 -4.38 3.64 6.22
CA GLY A 148 -4.39 4.26 7.55
C GLY A 148 -3.10 4.00 8.32
N LEU A 149 -2.64 2.74 8.35
CA LEU A 149 -1.37 2.38 8.98
C LEU A 149 -0.19 3.15 8.36
N GLY A 150 -0.13 3.25 7.04
CA GLY A 150 0.95 3.96 6.33
C GLY A 150 0.87 5.48 6.43
N ALA A 151 -0.32 6.04 6.63
CA ALA A 151 -0.58 7.49 6.58
C ALA A 151 0.24 8.29 7.61
N LYS A 152 0.47 7.75 8.80
CA LYS A 152 1.31 8.38 9.83
C LYS A 152 2.76 8.61 9.40
N HIS A 153 3.25 7.82 8.45
CA HIS A 153 4.64 7.83 8.02
C HIS A 153 4.87 8.67 6.74
N ILE A 154 3.81 9.26 6.18
CA ILE A 154 3.86 10.00 4.91
C ILE A 154 3.82 11.53 5.11
N GLY A 155 3.54 12.00 6.33
CA GLY A 155 3.75 13.41 6.71
C GLY A 155 2.55 14.34 6.51
N PHE A 156 1.33 13.82 6.23
CA PHE A 156 0.08 14.59 6.22
C PHE A 156 -0.73 14.34 7.50
N SER A 157 -1.57 15.29 7.89
CA SER A 157 -2.48 15.14 9.02
C SER A 157 -3.60 14.14 8.74
N GLU A 158 -4.16 13.54 9.80
CA GLU A 158 -5.31 12.65 9.67
C GLU A 158 -6.48 13.31 8.93
N GLN A 159 -6.70 14.61 9.17
CA GLN A 159 -7.80 15.36 8.56
C GLN A 159 -7.61 15.46 7.03
N GLU A 160 -6.42 15.79 6.54
CA GLU A 160 -6.10 15.85 5.11
C GLU A 160 -6.36 14.51 4.43
N TRP A 161 -5.93 13.41 5.05
CA TRP A 161 -6.21 12.07 4.56
C TRP A 161 -7.71 11.75 4.48
N LEU A 162 -8.46 12.05 5.54
CA LEU A 162 -9.89 11.76 5.61
C LEU A 162 -10.71 12.60 4.63
N GLU A 163 -10.33 13.84 4.36
CA GLU A 163 -10.98 14.68 3.36
C GLU A 163 -10.85 14.07 1.95
N VAL A 164 -9.66 13.66 1.57
CA VAL A 164 -9.41 13.04 0.26
C VAL A 164 -10.04 11.64 0.17
N LEU A 165 -9.95 10.85 1.23
CA LEU A 165 -10.59 9.53 1.30
C LEU A 165 -12.09 9.61 1.01
N LYS A 166 -12.81 10.50 1.71
CA LYS A 166 -14.26 10.72 1.54
C LYS A 166 -14.65 11.11 0.12
N GLN A 167 -13.80 11.89 -0.56
CA GLN A 167 -14.03 12.33 -1.94
C GLN A 167 -13.67 11.26 -2.98
N THR A 168 -12.91 10.24 -2.62
CA THR A 168 -12.33 9.30 -3.57
C THR A 168 -13.03 7.92 -3.53
N VAL A 169 -13.51 7.49 -2.36
CA VAL A 169 -14.26 6.24 -2.24
C VAL A 169 -15.71 6.39 -2.70
N PRO A 170 -16.40 5.29 -3.09
CA PRO A 170 -17.80 5.38 -3.47
C PRO A 170 -18.68 5.95 -2.34
N PRO A 171 -19.65 6.83 -2.61
CA PRO A 171 -20.46 7.51 -1.59
C PRO A 171 -21.12 6.57 -0.57
N LYS A 172 -21.58 5.39 -1.02
CA LYS A 172 -22.25 4.38 -0.18
C LYS A 172 -21.30 3.70 0.84
N THR A 173 -19.99 3.86 0.67
CA THR A 173 -18.96 3.18 1.50
C THR A 173 -18.08 4.17 2.27
N VAL A 174 -18.41 5.46 2.25
CA VAL A 174 -17.60 6.50 2.92
C VAL A 174 -17.41 6.20 4.40
N GLU A 175 -18.50 5.92 5.13
CA GLU A 175 -18.45 5.69 6.58
C GLU A 175 -17.57 4.50 6.95
N VAL A 176 -17.73 3.36 6.27
CA VAL A 176 -16.94 2.17 6.55
C VAL A 176 -15.47 2.33 6.14
N ASN A 177 -15.18 3.08 5.07
CA ASN A 177 -13.79 3.39 4.68
C ASN A 177 -13.13 4.33 5.70
N VAL A 178 -13.85 5.32 6.23
CA VAL A 178 -13.35 6.20 7.30
C VAL A 178 -13.04 5.40 8.56
N LEU A 179 -13.93 4.49 8.98
CA LEU A 179 -13.70 3.61 10.12
C LEU A 179 -12.49 2.70 9.89
N ALA A 180 -12.37 2.12 8.70
CA ALA A 180 -11.26 1.28 8.31
C ALA A 180 -9.92 2.05 8.35
N PHE A 181 -9.88 3.24 7.76
CA PHE A 181 -8.70 4.10 7.80
C PHE A 181 -8.27 4.44 9.24
N LYS A 182 -9.20 4.86 10.09
CA LYS A 182 -8.93 5.19 11.50
C LYS A 182 -8.38 3.99 12.27
N ASN A 183 -8.96 2.80 12.08
CA ASN A 183 -8.45 1.57 12.68
C ASN A 183 -6.99 1.26 12.29
N GLY A 184 -6.60 1.53 11.06
CA GLY A 184 -5.22 1.44 10.62
C GLY A 184 -4.34 2.53 11.22
N TYR A 185 -4.81 3.78 11.18
CA TYR A 185 -4.08 4.96 11.63
C TYR A 185 -3.74 4.92 13.14
N GLU A 186 -4.62 4.40 13.97
CA GLU A 186 -4.39 4.24 15.41
C GLU A 186 -3.31 3.21 15.75
N ARG A 187 -2.97 2.31 14.81
CA ARG A 187 -1.97 1.25 14.95
C ARG A 187 -0.59 1.57 14.36
N GLY A 188 -0.47 2.69 13.68
CA GLY A 188 0.77 3.19 13.07
C GLY A 188 1.65 4.01 14.02
#